data_eefb93d85fed98c7b22604cbcdd0f85d
#
_entry.id   eefb93d85fed98c7b22604cbcdd0f85d
#
_cell.length_a   1.000
_cell.length_b   1.000
_cell.length_c   1.000
_cell.angle_alpha   90.00
_cell.angle_beta   90.00
_cell.angle_gamma   90.00
#
_symmetry.space_group_name_H-M   'P 1'
#
loop_
_entity.id
_entity.type
_entity.pdbx_description
1 polymer ?
#
loop_
_entity_poly.entity_id
_entity_poly.type
_entity_poly.pdbx_seq_one_letter_code
_entity_poly.pdbx_strand_id
1 'polypeptide(L)'
;MKNALLWFLVAVAAAAGSTAQNSATSRVTEASEQIAVATCGPRIRKPWELLLPQEKDVYLRAIAKSMDDGYYIKFVEIHTEQMTTVEAHNTCMFVYWHRLLLLGFENMLRSYGGEFSCITVPYWNYVDDNQRYLMGGCGSMEECSLLLREFGGSLNGYGRSVTINGSPISGTCVVTPPLNHFCEATHLTGGRCSRCVPRGNWLSSPFPPTTSVSSLARQLFDTPTISGVVANLELGVHNTVHSTLSGAMGVLEAPADPIFFSHHATIDLLHSIYYKCVVGNTVPIPLEQKLSDPRVYTECPRRRPLPVNSIDRNVLFPQSNVLLRTGEEGINPTSVFSRFSMLDPFFSALPSEYLSFSDIRDIGVFSYNYEMTGLLAEMFTTCPGAGLGPNIAGVPFRHLESSNNTTEGKRKFVEAVIVPSNKTDVNWFSEALAAALNSSSVESVMTDASEEALEAIEDVEKMTCVFYDECRGGVHDFSDDFRQSFHASGSSPCTTILANIKSGRDHIRTPNWRSIFLRHMKCDQA
;
A
#
# COMPACT_ATOMS: atom_id res chain seq x y z
N MET A 1 56.42 -5.97 -29.06
CA MET A 1 56.32 -5.59 -27.64
C MET A 1 55.77 -4.17 -27.38
N LYS A 2 55.50 -3.35 -28.40
CA LYS A 2 54.94 -1.98 -28.19
C LYS A 2 53.41 -1.89 -28.28
N ASN A 3 52.72 -2.92 -28.78
CA ASN A 3 51.23 -2.87 -28.95
C ASN A 3 50.46 -3.46 -27.79
N ALA A 4 51.07 -4.22 -26.89
CA ALA A 4 50.39 -4.78 -25.73
C ALA A 4 50.20 -3.76 -24.58
N LEU A 5 51.04 -2.72 -24.49
CA LEU A 5 50.92 -1.71 -23.46
C LEU A 5 49.81 -0.69 -23.71
N LEU A 6 49.40 -0.49 -24.97
CA LEU A 6 48.36 0.48 -25.32
C LEU A 6 46.96 -0.02 -24.98
N TRP A 7 46.74 -1.34 -25.07
CA TRP A 7 45.45 -1.95 -24.71
C TRP A 7 45.17 -1.97 -23.20
N PHE A 8 46.19 -2.11 -22.38
CA PHE A 8 46.03 -2.10 -20.93
C PHE A 8 45.68 -0.70 -20.40
N LEU A 9 46.23 0.37 -21.00
CA LEU A 9 45.93 1.74 -20.58
C LEU A 9 44.51 2.18 -20.98
N VAL A 10 43.99 1.70 -22.13
CA VAL A 10 42.62 2.00 -22.56
C VAL A 10 41.59 1.27 -21.67
N ALA A 11 41.85 0.01 -21.28
CA ALA A 11 40.96 -0.75 -20.38
C ALA A 11 40.87 -0.16 -18.97
N VAL A 12 41.97 0.34 -18.41
CA VAL A 12 42.01 0.98 -17.09
C VAL A 12 41.30 2.35 -17.12
N ALA A 13 41.42 3.11 -18.20
CA ALA A 13 40.73 4.40 -18.35
C ALA A 13 39.21 4.22 -18.52
N ALA A 14 38.76 3.16 -19.21
CA ALA A 14 37.34 2.85 -19.36
C ALA A 14 36.70 2.39 -18.03
N ALA A 15 37.41 1.59 -17.22
CA ALA A 15 36.92 1.17 -15.89
C ALA A 15 36.86 2.32 -14.89
N ALA A 16 37.84 3.23 -14.90
CA ALA A 16 37.85 4.40 -14.03
C ALA A 16 36.78 5.44 -14.43
N GLY A 17 36.51 5.60 -15.74
CA GLY A 17 35.43 6.47 -16.23
C GLY A 17 34.03 5.99 -15.85
N SER A 18 33.81 4.67 -15.87
CA SER A 18 32.52 4.05 -15.54
C SER A 18 32.18 4.19 -14.04
N THR A 19 33.14 3.99 -13.16
CA THR A 19 32.90 4.13 -11.70
C THR A 19 32.74 5.59 -11.28
N ALA A 20 33.46 6.52 -11.90
CA ALA A 20 33.33 7.95 -11.60
C ALA A 20 31.97 8.50 -12.07
N GLN A 21 31.45 8.04 -13.20
CA GLN A 21 30.17 8.49 -13.76
C GLN A 21 28.98 7.98 -12.93
N ASN A 22 29.01 6.72 -12.49
CA ASN A 22 27.96 6.16 -11.62
C ASN A 22 27.94 6.82 -10.24
N SER A 23 29.12 7.11 -9.67
CA SER A 23 29.21 7.83 -8.39
C SER A 23 28.77 9.30 -8.52
N ALA A 24 28.97 9.92 -9.66
CA ALA A 24 28.54 11.29 -9.91
C ALA A 24 27.01 11.37 -10.06
N THR A 25 26.40 10.46 -10.79
CA THR A 25 24.93 10.43 -10.99
C THR A 25 24.20 10.16 -9.68
N SER A 26 24.67 9.18 -8.89
CA SER A 26 24.12 8.89 -7.55
C SER A 26 24.25 10.11 -6.61
N ARG A 27 25.40 10.75 -6.57
CA ARG A 27 25.63 11.95 -5.75
C ARG A 27 24.78 13.14 -6.18
N VAL A 28 24.53 13.30 -7.48
CA VAL A 28 23.65 14.35 -8.00
C VAL A 28 22.20 14.09 -7.59
N THR A 29 21.73 12.85 -7.64
CA THR A 29 20.37 12.48 -7.23
C THR A 29 20.18 12.67 -5.72
N GLU A 30 21.13 12.22 -4.90
CA GLU A 30 21.11 12.45 -3.44
C GLU A 30 21.18 13.94 -3.10
N ALA A 31 22.03 14.71 -3.77
CA ALA A 31 22.14 16.14 -3.55
C ALA A 31 20.86 16.87 -3.96
N SER A 32 20.22 16.51 -5.09
CA SER A 32 18.95 17.08 -5.52
C SER A 32 17.83 16.78 -4.54
N GLU A 33 17.79 15.55 -3.98
CA GLU A 33 16.80 15.18 -2.98
C GLU A 33 17.05 15.89 -1.64
N GLN A 34 18.30 16.06 -1.22
CA GLN A 34 18.63 16.86 -0.04
C GLN A 34 18.20 18.31 -0.20
N ILE A 35 18.36 18.90 -1.37
CA ILE A 35 17.86 20.23 -1.69
C ILE A 35 16.34 20.26 -1.64
N ALA A 36 15.67 19.28 -2.20
CA ALA A 36 14.21 19.16 -2.16
C ALA A 36 13.69 19.03 -0.71
N VAL A 37 14.34 18.22 0.12
CA VAL A 37 14.00 18.11 1.56
C VAL A 37 14.19 19.46 2.28
N ALA A 38 15.25 20.19 1.97
CA ALA A 38 15.50 21.53 2.55
C ALA A 38 14.44 22.57 2.13
N THR A 39 13.93 22.45 0.90
CA THR A 39 12.94 23.38 0.33
C THR A 39 11.50 23.00 0.68
N CYS A 40 11.17 21.70 0.65
CA CYS A 40 9.80 21.20 0.82
C CYS A 40 9.48 20.81 2.28
N GLY A 41 10.48 20.74 3.16
CA GLY A 41 10.34 20.12 4.46
C GLY A 41 10.29 18.59 4.37
N PRO A 42 9.89 17.91 5.46
CA PRO A 42 9.80 16.45 5.48
C PRO A 42 8.75 15.94 4.49
N ARG A 43 8.96 14.74 3.95
CA ARG A 43 7.97 14.07 3.11
C ARG A 43 6.81 13.59 3.99
N ILE A 44 5.65 14.22 3.87
CA ILE A 44 4.42 13.82 4.55
C ILE A 44 3.37 13.48 3.48
N ARG A 45 2.96 12.22 3.43
CA ARG A 45 1.88 11.74 2.57
C ARG A 45 0.54 12.07 3.24
N LYS A 46 -0.31 12.81 2.52
CA LYS A 46 -1.61 13.26 3.01
C LYS A 46 -2.73 12.42 2.40
N PRO A 47 -3.90 12.33 3.06
CA PRO A 47 -5.08 11.82 2.38
C PRO A 47 -5.47 12.81 1.27
N TRP A 48 -6.01 12.28 0.16
CA TRP A 48 -6.41 13.10 -1.00
C TRP A 48 -7.31 14.27 -0.61
N GLU A 49 -8.22 14.08 0.33
CA GLU A 49 -9.19 15.05 0.81
C GLU A 49 -8.55 16.29 1.44
N LEU A 50 -7.38 16.14 2.04
CA LEU A 50 -6.65 17.23 2.71
C LEU A 50 -5.66 17.97 1.79
N LEU A 51 -5.47 17.49 0.57
CA LEU A 51 -4.68 18.24 -0.40
C LEU A 51 -5.42 19.51 -0.83
N LEU A 52 -4.68 20.62 -0.88
CA LEU A 52 -5.20 21.86 -1.46
C LEU A 52 -5.51 21.66 -2.95
N PRO A 53 -6.46 22.41 -3.53
CA PRO A 53 -6.77 22.31 -4.96
C PRO A 53 -5.54 22.44 -5.86
N GLN A 54 -4.57 23.28 -5.50
CA GLN A 54 -3.32 23.45 -6.23
C GLN A 54 -2.41 22.22 -6.10
N GLU A 55 -2.34 21.59 -4.91
CA GLU A 55 -1.56 20.36 -4.70
C GLU A 55 -2.15 19.21 -5.53
N LYS A 56 -3.48 19.09 -5.60
CA LYS A 56 -4.20 18.12 -6.43
C LYS A 56 -3.91 18.33 -7.93
N ASP A 57 -4.02 19.56 -8.41
CA ASP A 57 -3.73 19.90 -9.81
C ASP A 57 -2.29 19.58 -10.17
N VAL A 58 -1.31 19.96 -9.33
CA VAL A 58 0.10 19.64 -9.55
C VAL A 58 0.32 18.12 -9.61
N TYR A 59 -0.29 17.34 -8.71
CA TYR A 59 -0.16 15.89 -8.71
C TYR A 59 -0.71 15.25 -10.00
N LEU A 60 -1.92 15.63 -10.41
CA LEU A 60 -2.54 15.09 -11.62
C LEU A 60 -1.77 15.49 -12.90
N ARG A 61 -1.23 16.72 -12.97
CA ARG A 61 -0.37 17.15 -14.09
C ARG A 61 0.96 16.41 -14.13
N ALA A 62 1.54 16.08 -12.97
CA ALA A 62 2.76 15.27 -12.93
C ALA A 62 2.51 13.86 -13.47
N ILE A 63 1.36 13.25 -13.13
CA ILE A 63 0.95 11.95 -13.69
C ILE A 63 0.77 12.06 -15.21
N ALA A 64 0.01 13.04 -15.70
CA ALA A 64 -0.20 13.27 -17.13
C ALA A 64 1.14 13.39 -17.88
N LYS A 65 2.07 14.19 -17.33
CA LYS A 65 3.41 14.35 -17.88
C LYS A 65 4.20 13.05 -17.90
N SER A 66 4.13 12.23 -16.84
CA SER A 66 4.83 10.94 -16.79
C SER A 66 4.27 9.93 -17.80
N MET A 67 2.96 10.01 -18.11
CA MET A 67 2.33 9.23 -19.17
C MET A 67 2.83 9.67 -20.56
N ASP A 68 2.90 10.98 -20.80
CA ASP A 68 3.39 11.53 -22.09
C ASP A 68 4.88 11.24 -22.32
N ASP A 69 5.70 11.27 -21.25
CA ASP A 69 7.16 11.01 -21.32
C ASP A 69 7.48 9.50 -21.37
N GLY A 70 6.48 8.62 -21.25
CA GLY A 70 6.65 7.16 -21.32
C GLY A 70 7.23 6.52 -20.06
N TYR A 71 7.41 7.25 -18.97
CA TYR A 71 7.86 6.69 -17.69
C TYR A 71 6.74 5.93 -16.99
N TYR A 72 5.49 6.41 -17.10
CA TYR A 72 4.35 5.86 -16.37
C TYR A 72 4.11 4.37 -16.67
N ILE A 73 4.10 3.99 -17.96
CA ILE A 73 3.86 2.60 -18.38
C ILE A 73 4.92 1.64 -17.85
N LYS A 74 6.13 2.11 -17.55
CA LYS A 74 7.18 1.29 -16.96
C LYS A 74 6.82 0.75 -15.58
N PHE A 75 5.97 1.43 -14.83
CA PHE A 75 5.46 0.93 -13.54
C PHE A 75 4.44 -0.20 -13.73
N VAL A 76 3.66 -0.16 -14.82
CA VAL A 76 2.81 -1.30 -15.22
C VAL A 76 3.68 -2.51 -15.58
N GLU A 77 4.73 -2.30 -16.38
CA GLU A 77 5.67 -3.35 -16.78
C GLU A 77 6.36 -3.99 -15.55
N ILE A 78 6.76 -3.21 -14.53
CA ILE A 78 7.34 -3.75 -13.30
C ILE A 78 6.35 -4.69 -12.61
N HIS A 79 5.10 -4.28 -12.46
CA HIS A 79 4.10 -5.03 -11.70
C HIS A 79 3.65 -6.31 -12.42
N THR A 80 3.68 -6.32 -13.75
CA THR A 80 3.29 -7.45 -14.59
C THR A 80 4.45 -8.39 -14.94
N GLU A 81 5.72 -7.95 -14.77
CA GLU A 81 6.87 -8.77 -15.11
C GLU A 81 6.90 -10.04 -14.25
N GLN A 82 7.03 -11.21 -14.89
CA GLN A 82 6.78 -12.50 -14.28
C GLN A 82 7.60 -12.79 -13.01
N MET A 83 8.90 -12.44 -13.02
CA MET A 83 9.77 -12.68 -11.86
C MET A 83 9.55 -11.65 -10.76
N THR A 84 9.19 -10.45 -11.12
CA THR A 84 8.91 -9.33 -10.22
C THR A 84 7.62 -9.58 -9.44
N THR A 85 6.54 -9.97 -10.13
CA THR A 85 5.23 -10.20 -9.51
C THR A 85 5.22 -11.39 -8.54
N VAL A 86 6.13 -12.38 -8.70
CA VAL A 86 6.22 -13.51 -7.73
C VAL A 86 6.89 -13.14 -6.41
N GLU A 87 7.58 -11.99 -6.33
CA GLU A 87 8.04 -11.40 -5.08
C GLU A 87 7.02 -10.40 -4.52
N ALA A 88 6.31 -9.69 -5.40
CA ALA A 88 5.35 -8.66 -5.05
C ALA A 88 4.11 -9.18 -4.32
N HIS A 89 3.65 -10.40 -4.65
CA HIS A 89 2.35 -10.92 -4.18
C HIS A 89 2.45 -12.30 -3.54
N ASN A 90 1.60 -12.52 -2.52
CA ASN A 90 1.56 -13.74 -1.70
C ASN A 90 2.91 -14.10 -1.07
N THR A 91 3.66 -13.09 -0.64
CA THR A 91 4.92 -13.21 0.08
C THR A 91 4.92 -12.26 1.27
N CYS A 92 5.71 -12.56 2.29
CA CYS A 92 5.86 -11.66 3.43
C CYS A 92 6.59 -10.35 3.08
N MET A 93 7.10 -10.20 1.85
CA MET A 93 7.73 -8.99 1.34
C MET A 93 6.78 -8.04 0.61
N PHE A 94 5.51 -8.42 0.45
CA PHE A 94 4.48 -7.65 -0.28
C PHE A 94 4.52 -6.15 0.03
N VAL A 95 4.47 -5.76 1.32
CA VAL A 95 4.47 -4.34 1.71
C VAL A 95 5.80 -3.66 1.40
N TYR A 96 6.92 -4.33 1.67
CA TYR A 96 8.25 -3.75 1.44
C TYR A 96 8.54 -3.59 -0.06
N TRP A 97 8.08 -4.53 -0.88
CA TRP A 97 8.18 -4.47 -2.32
C TRP A 97 7.41 -3.27 -2.89
N HIS A 98 6.13 -3.13 -2.50
CA HIS A 98 5.28 -2.03 -2.95
C HIS A 98 5.74 -0.67 -2.40
N ARG A 99 6.36 -0.64 -1.21
CA ARG A 99 6.99 0.56 -0.65
C ARG A 99 8.11 1.09 -1.54
N LEU A 100 8.97 0.22 -2.02
CA LEU A 100 10.03 0.61 -2.96
C LEU A 100 9.43 1.10 -4.29
N LEU A 101 8.41 0.43 -4.81
CA LEU A 101 7.70 0.85 -6.03
C LEU A 101 7.12 2.26 -5.87
N LEU A 102 6.44 2.53 -4.74
CA LEU A 102 5.88 3.85 -4.41
C LEU A 102 6.97 4.93 -4.31
N LEU A 103 8.12 4.63 -3.70
CA LEU A 103 9.23 5.58 -3.60
C LEU A 103 9.82 5.92 -4.97
N GLY A 104 10.00 4.91 -5.83
CA GLY A 104 10.46 5.14 -7.21
C GLY A 104 9.47 5.98 -8.02
N PHE A 105 8.16 5.71 -7.87
CA PHE A 105 7.11 6.50 -8.50
C PHE A 105 7.09 7.95 -7.99
N GLU A 106 7.16 8.16 -6.70
CA GLU A 106 7.22 9.49 -6.08
C GLU A 106 8.46 10.26 -6.53
N ASN A 107 9.63 9.61 -6.57
CA ASN A 107 10.86 10.21 -7.07
C ASN A 107 10.74 10.60 -8.56
N MET A 108 10.09 9.78 -9.38
CA MET A 108 9.83 10.09 -10.79
C MET A 108 9.00 11.36 -10.93
N LEU A 109 7.88 11.50 -10.18
CA LEU A 109 7.05 12.71 -10.22
C LEU A 109 7.83 13.94 -9.73
N ARG A 110 8.62 13.81 -8.66
CA ARG A 110 9.44 14.90 -8.10
C ARG A 110 10.58 15.34 -9.03
N SER A 111 11.08 14.44 -9.86
CA SER A 111 12.21 14.70 -10.78
C SER A 111 11.91 15.76 -11.83
N TYR A 112 10.64 16.07 -12.07
CA TYR A 112 10.26 17.17 -12.98
C TYR A 112 10.64 18.55 -12.45
N GLY A 113 10.99 18.67 -11.16
CA GLY A 113 11.48 19.92 -10.58
C GLY A 113 10.41 21.01 -10.48
N GLY A 114 10.81 22.21 -10.06
CA GLY A 114 9.89 23.33 -9.93
C GLY A 114 8.71 23.04 -9.00
N GLU A 115 7.49 23.23 -9.49
CA GLU A 115 6.26 22.99 -8.73
C GLU A 115 6.06 21.52 -8.34
N PHE A 116 6.68 20.58 -9.08
CA PHE A 116 6.59 19.13 -8.81
C PHE A 116 7.56 18.63 -7.74
N SER A 117 8.56 19.42 -7.35
CA SER A 117 9.64 18.99 -6.44
C SER A 117 9.16 18.50 -5.08
N CYS A 118 8.00 18.98 -4.62
CA CYS A 118 7.46 18.69 -3.29
C CYS A 118 6.31 17.66 -3.30
N ILE A 119 6.03 17.04 -4.44
CA ILE A 119 4.99 16.01 -4.55
C ILE A 119 5.27 14.86 -3.58
N THR A 120 4.22 14.42 -2.89
CA THR A 120 4.15 13.12 -2.23
C THR A 120 2.93 12.36 -2.76
N VAL A 121 3.01 11.03 -2.80
CA VAL A 121 1.88 10.20 -3.23
C VAL A 121 0.77 10.33 -2.19
N PRO A 122 -0.43 10.84 -2.55
CA PRO A 122 -1.54 10.91 -1.62
C PRO A 122 -2.10 9.50 -1.35
N TYR A 123 -2.58 9.26 -0.14
CA TYR A 123 -3.27 8.02 0.15
C TYR A 123 -4.78 8.17 0.05
N TRP A 124 -5.48 7.07 -0.17
CA TRP A 124 -6.94 6.98 -0.20
C TRP A 124 -7.47 6.60 1.19
N ASN A 125 -8.10 7.55 1.88
CA ASN A 125 -8.72 7.28 3.19
C ASN A 125 -10.07 6.56 3.03
N TYR A 126 -10.03 5.32 2.54
CA TYR A 126 -11.24 4.52 2.36
C TYR A 126 -11.91 4.09 3.69
N VAL A 127 -11.26 4.28 4.82
CA VAL A 127 -11.87 4.01 6.15
C VAL A 127 -12.96 5.03 6.44
N ASP A 128 -12.66 6.32 6.25
CA ASP A 128 -13.64 7.39 6.42
C ASP A 128 -14.71 7.35 5.31
N ASP A 129 -14.32 6.95 4.06
CA ASP A 129 -15.27 6.73 2.98
C ASP A 129 -16.25 5.59 3.31
N ASN A 130 -15.75 4.48 3.84
CA ASN A 130 -16.54 3.35 4.29
C ASN A 130 -17.48 3.74 5.43
N GLN A 131 -17.01 4.54 6.38
CA GLN A 131 -17.87 5.04 7.45
C GLN A 131 -19.03 5.87 6.89
N ARG A 132 -18.78 6.79 5.93
CA ARG A 132 -19.86 7.54 5.26
C ARG A 132 -20.84 6.61 4.55
N TYR A 133 -20.34 5.56 3.91
CA TYR A 133 -21.18 4.53 3.30
C TYR A 133 -22.06 3.83 4.34
N LEU A 134 -21.52 3.35 5.44
CA LEU A 134 -22.27 2.68 6.51
C LEU A 134 -23.34 3.58 7.15
N MET A 135 -23.02 4.86 7.33
CA MET A 135 -23.97 5.86 7.85
C MET A 135 -25.06 6.27 6.84
N GLY A 136 -24.98 5.81 5.60
CA GLY A 136 -25.95 6.13 4.54
C GLY A 136 -25.77 7.52 3.93
N GLY A 137 -24.62 8.14 4.10
CA GLY A 137 -24.28 9.42 3.49
C GLY A 137 -24.01 9.33 1.98
N CYS A 138 -23.81 8.13 1.46
CA CYS A 138 -23.55 7.81 0.05
C CYS A 138 -23.88 6.34 -0.22
N GLY A 139 -24.12 5.97 -1.49
CA GLY A 139 -24.61 4.65 -1.87
C GLY A 139 -23.60 3.75 -2.60
N SER A 140 -22.42 4.26 -2.98
CA SER A 140 -21.44 3.49 -3.76
C SER A 140 -20.00 3.95 -3.45
N MET A 141 -19.02 3.17 -3.92
CA MET A 141 -17.60 3.53 -3.77
C MET A 141 -17.29 4.90 -4.40
N GLU A 142 -17.78 5.17 -5.60
CA GLU A 142 -17.52 6.43 -6.28
C GLU A 142 -18.23 7.60 -5.60
N GLU A 143 -19.49 7.43 -5.16
CA GLU A 143 -20.19 8.50 -4.44
C GLU A 143 -19.54 8.84 -3.10
N CYS A 144 -19.00 7.84 -2.40
CA CYS A 144 -18.37 8.04 -1.12
C CYS A 144 -16.95 8.62 -1.23
N SER A 145 -16.23 8.31 -2.30
CA SER A 145 -14.82 8.68 -2.44
C SER A 145 -14.61 9.95 -3.29
N LEU A 146 -14.07 10.99 -2.67
CA LEU A 146 -13.64 12.18 -3.40
C LEU A 146 -12.49 11.86 -4.35
N LEU A 147 -11.56 11.00 -3.93
CA LEU A 147 -10.43 10.57 -4.75
C LEU A 147 -10.91 9.90 -6.04
N LEU A 148 -11.83 8.93 -5.97
CA LEU A 148 -12.33 8.24 -7.16
C LEU A 148 -13.00 9.20 -8.14
N ARG A 149 -13.80 10.15 -7.64
CA ARG A 149 -14.46 11.16 -8.49
C ARG A 149 -13.47 12.10 -9.16
N GLU A 150 -12.52 12.63 -8.40
CA GLU A 150 -11.57 13.63 -8.91
C GLU A 150 -10.48 13.01 -9.79
N PHE A 151 -10.26 11.69 -9.72
CA PHE A 151 -9.45 10.95 -10.68
C PHE A 151 -10.23 10.55 -11.95
N GLY A 152 -11.40 11.13 -12.17
CA GLY A 152 -12.17 11.00 -13.40
C GLY A 152 -13.40 10.11 -13.31
N GLY A 153 -13.65 9.47 -12.17
CA GLY A 153 -14.79 8.56 -12.01
C GLY A 153 -14.71 7.31 -12.88
N SER A 154 -15.78 6.54 -12.93
CA SER A 154 -15.78 5.25 -13.64
C SER A 154 -16.58 5.22 -14.95
N LEU A 155 -17.42 6.24 -15.21
CA LEU A 155 -18.34 6.23 -16.36
C LEU A 155 -18.05 7.31 -17.42
N ASN A 156 -17.03 8.15 -17.21
CA ASN A 156 -16.70 9.25 -18.13
C ASN A 156 -15.88 8.75 -19.35
N GLY A 157 -16.48 7.86 -20.14
CA GLY A 157 -15.83 7.23 -21.28
C GLY A 157 -16.81 6.37 -22.10
N TYR A 158 -16.28 5.32 -22.69
CA TYR A 158 -17.06 4.40 -23.53
C TYR A 158 -16.61 2.97 -23.33
N GLY A 159 -17.53 2.01 -23.48
CA GLY A 159 -17.22 0.58 -23.36
C GLY A 159 -16.20 0.15 -24.41
N ARG A 160 -15.05 -0.37 -23.99
CA ARG A 160 -13.96 -0.80 -24.85
C ARG A 160 -13.04 -1.79 -24.15
N SER A 161 -12.44 -2.70 -24.92
CA SER A 161 -11.26 -3.44 -24.49
C SER A 161 -10.00 -2.72 -24.94
N VAL A 162 -9.02 -2.56 -24.05
CA VAL A 162 -7.69 -2.01 -24.32
C VAL A 162 -6.67 -3.06 -23.96
N THR A 163 -5.71 -3.30 -24.87
CA THR A 163 -4.60 -4.21 -24.58
C THR A 163 -3.49 -3.44 -23.88
N ILE A 164 -3.32 -3.64 -22.58
CA ILE A 164 -2.30 -2.97 -21.76
C ILE A 164 -1.18 -3.96 -21.50
N ASN A 165 0.04 -3.62 -21.90
CA ASN A 165 1.23 -4.48 -21.79
C ASN A 165 0.98 -5.95 -22.20
N GLY A 166 0.24 -6.15 -23.31
CA GLY A 166 -0.09 -7.47 -23.84
C GLY A 166 -1.39 -8.10 -23.36
N SER A 167 -2.00 -7.59 -22.27
CA SER A 167 -3.21 -8.14 -21.67
C SER A 167 -4.47 -7.37 -22.08
N PRO A 168 -5.50 -8.01 -22.67
CA PRO A 168 -6.74 -7.35 -23.03
C PRO A 168 -7.60 -7.11 -21.78
N ILE A 169 -7.93 -5.86 -21.51
CA ILE A 169 -8.72 -5.45 -20.35
C ILE A 169 -9.97 -4.74 -20.83
N SER A 170 -11.13 -5.20 -20.38
CA SER A 170 -12.43 -4.64 -20.76
C SER A 170 -12.99 -3.76 -19.65
N GLY A 171 -13.75 -2.73 -20.03
CA GLY A 171 -14.41 -1.82 -19.09
C GLY A 171 -14.86 -0.53 -19.77
N THR A 172 -15.26 0.44 -18.96
CA THR A 172 -15.42 1.81 -19.43
C THR A 172 -14.06 2.45 -19.60
N CYS A 173 -13.66 2.73 -20.84
CA CYS A 173 -12.41 3.40 -21.16
C CYS A 173 -12.53 4.89 -20.82
N VAL A 174 -12.14 5.26 -19.61
CA VAL A 174 -12.29 6.62 -19.06
C VAL A 174 -11.24 7.55 -19.67
N VAL A 175 -11.70 8.70 -20.18
CA VAL A 175 -10.88 9.67 -20.92
C VAL A 175 -10.65 10.98 -20.17
N THR A 176 -11.12 11.08 -18.93
CA THR A 176 -10.92 12.27 -18.09
C THR A 176 -9.44 12.44 -17.72
N PRO A 177 -8.87 13.65 -17.70
CA PRO A 177 -7.50 13.83 -17.21
C PRO A 177 -7.30 13.27 -15.79
N PRO A 178 -6.13 12.63 -15.53
CA PRO A 178 -4.95 12.49 -16.40
C PRO A 178 -5.00 11.31 -17.39
N LEU A 179 -6.07 10.50 -17.39
CA LEU A 179 -6.16 9.22 -18.13
C LEU A 179 -6.13 9.41 -19.66
N ASN A 180 -6.55 10.58 -20.15
CA ASN A 180 -6.44 10.94 -21.57
C ASN A 180 -4.98 11.12 -22.06
N HIS A 181 -3.99 10.97 -21.18
CA HIS A 181 -2.56 10.94 -21.50
C HIS A 181 -2.02 9.50 -21.56
N PHE A 182 -2.78 8.51 -21.09
CA PHE A 182 -2.32 7.15 -20.95
C PHE A 182 -1.94 6.50 -22.30
N CYS A 183 -0.81 5.78 -22.27
CA CYS A 183 -0.33 4.95 -23.37
C CYS A 183 -0.12 3.52 -22.84
N GLU A 184 -0.71 2.54 -23.51
CA GLU A 184 -0.83 1.15 -23.05
C GLU A 184 0.41 0.29 -23.27
N ALA A 185 1.39 0.79 -24.02
CA ALA A 185 2.66 0.10 -24.27
C ALA A 185 3.77 1.07 -24.61
N THR A 186 5.02 0.71 -24.29
CA THR A 186 6.20 1.56 -24.51
C THR A 186 6.49 1.85 -26.00
N HIS A 187 6.22 0.89 -26.89
CA HIS A 187 6.45 1.04 -28.34
C HIS A 187 5.45 1.96 -29.03
N LEU A 188 4.34 2.29 -28.37
CA LEU A 188 3.34 3.23 -28.87
C LEU A 188 3.73 4.67 -28.50
N THR A 189 3.34 5.62 -29.31
CA THR A 189 3.61 7.04 -29.06
C THR A 189 2.50 7.92 -29.63
N GLY A 190 2.24 9.03 -28.96
CA GLY A 190 1.34 10.08 -29.45
C GLY A 190 -0.05 9.58 -29.82
N GLY A 191 -0.46 9.82 -31.06
CA GLY A 191 -1.81 9.51 -31.53
C GLY A 191 -2.15 8.02 -31.68
N ARG A 192 -1.21 7.12 -31.44
CA ARG A 192 -1.43 5.67 -31.47
C ARG A 192 -1.83 5.09 -30.11
N CYS A 193 -1.67 5.85 -29.03
CA CYS A 193 -2.05 5.44 -27.69
C CYS A 193 -3.57 5.42 -27.51
N SER A 194 -4.07 4.57 -26.58
CA SER A 194 -5.48 4.44 -26.24
C SER A 194 -6.09 5.71 -25.68
N ARG A 195 -5.31 6.50 -24.96
CA ARG A 195 -5.72 7.76 -24.32
C ARG A 195 -6.89 7.58 -23.32
N CYS A 196 -6.96 6.43 -22.71
CA CYS A 196 -7.94 6.10 -21.69
C CYS A 196 -7.53 4.86 -20.88
N VAL A 197 -8.13 4.67 -19.71
CA VAL A 197 -7.93 3.50 -18.86
C VAL A 197 -9.28 2.78 -18.66
N PRO A 198 -9.37 1.44 -18.89
CA PRO A 198 -10.59 0.68 -18.65
C PRO A 198 -10.87 0.54 -17.15
N ARG A 199 -12.05 0.93 -16.72
CA ARG A 199 -12.52 0.87 -15.33
C ARG A 199 -13.80 0.04 -15.21
N GLY A 200 -14.02 -0.56 -14.02
CA GLY A 200 -15.30 -1.12 -13.62
C GLY A 200 -16.34 -0.04 -13.35
N ASN A 201 -17.56 -0.43 -12.99
CA ASN A 201 -18.64 0.51 -12.64
C ASN A 201 -18.66 0.78 -11.14
N TRP A 202 -17.94 1.78 -10.69
CA TRP A 202 -17.80 2.14 -9.27
C TRP A 202 -19.05 2.82 -8.68
N LEU A 203 -19.95 3.36 -9.53
CA LEU A 203 -21.23 3.91 -9.12
C LEU A 203 -22.24 2.83 -8.70
N SER A 204 -22.05 1.58 -9.15
CA SER A 204 -22.86 0.44 -8.71
C SER A 204 -22.14 -0.47 -7.72
N SER A 205 -20.87 -0.21 -7.41
CA SER A 205 -20.08 -1.04 -6.50
C SER A 205 -20.27 -0.58 -5.05
N PRO A 206 -20.73 -1.46 -4.14
CA PRO A 206 -20.78 -1.15 -2.71
C PRO A 206 -19.36 -1.03 -2.16
N PHE A 207 -19.18 -0.30 -1.05
CA PHE A 207 -17.93 -0.34 -0.32
C PHE A 207 -17.69 -1.74 0.24
N PRO A 208 -16.50 -2.33 0.08
CA PRO A 208 -16.23 -3.64 0.65
C PRO A 208 -16.07 -3.57 2.18
N PRO A 209 -16.63 -4.53 2.94
CA PRO A 209 -16.57 -4.51 4.40
C PRO A 209 -15.15 -4.59 4.96
N THR A 210 -14.18 -5.12 4.18
CA THR A 210 -12.76 -5.20 4.54
C THR A 210 -12.07 -3.84 4.70
N THR A 211 -12.69 -2.76 4.21
CA THR A 211 -12.22 -1.37 4.42
C THR A 211 -12.76 -0.74 5.71
N SER A 212 -13.63 -1.44 6.46
CA SER A 212 -14.13 -0.96 7.75
C SER A 212 -13.05 -0.96 8.82
N VAL A 213 -13.20 -0.07 9.81
CA VAL A 213 -12.23 0.01 10.93
C VAL A 213 -12.11 -1.30 11.70
N SER A 214 -13.20 -2.05 11.87
CA SER A 214 -13.20 -3.35 12.56
C SER A 214 -12.39 -4.40 11.81
N SER A 215 -12.60 -4.50 10.49
CA SER A 215 -11.84 -5.44 9.66
C SER A 215 -10.37 -5.05 9.58
N LEU A 216 -10.05 -3.76 9.47
CA LEU A 216 -8.66 -3.30 9.46
C LEU A 216 -7.96 -3.51 10.81
N ALA A 217 -8.64 -3.27 11.93
CA ALA A 217 -8.08 -3.57 13.25
C ALA A 217 -7.72 -5.06 13.37
N ARG A 218 -8.59 -5.96 12.91
CA ARG A 218 -8.29 -7.37 12.87
C ARG A 218 -7.12 -7.70 11.94
N GLN A 219 -7.12 -7.19 10.70
CA GLN A 219 -6.03 -7.44 9.74
C GLN A 219 -4.67 -7.02 10.28
N LEU A 220 -4.61 -5.95 11.09
CA LEU A 220 -3.37 -5.42 11.65
C LEU A 220 -2.93 -6.13 12.93
N PHE A 221 -3.86 -6.59 13.77
CA PHE A 221 -3.55 -6.98 15.15
C PHE A 221 -3.84 -8.43 15.48
N ASP A 222 -4.46 -9.20 14.57
CA ASP A 222 -4.75 -10.63 14.75
C ASP A 222 -3.49 -11.52 14.86
N THR A 223 -2.36 -11.03 14.37
CA THR A 223 -1.08 -11.74 14.41
C THR A 223 0.09 -10.80 14.67
N PRO A 224 1.06 -11.21 15.51
CA PRO A 224 2.19 -10.35 15.82
C PRO A 224 3.31 -10.43 14.77
N THR A 225 3.25 -11.38 13.82
CA THR A 225 4.33 -11.58 12.84
C THR A 225 4.09 -10.79 11.57
N ILE A 226 5.18 -10.31 10.95
CA ILE A 226 5.10 -9.59 9.68
C ILE A 226 4.44 -10.43 8.58
N SER A 227 4.75 -11.73 8.50
CA SER A 227 4.13 -12.61 7.50
C SER A 227 2.62 -12.73 7.68
N GLY A 228 2.14 -12.80 8.92
CA GLY A 228 0.71 -12.86 9.22
C GLY A 228 -0.01 -11.57 8.85
N VAL A 229 0.51 -10.42 9.31
CA VAL A 229 -0.07 -9.10 9.02
C VAL A 229 -0.09 -8.82 7.53
N VAL A 230 1.02 -9.10 6.84
CA VAL A 230 1.10 -8.88 5.39
C VAL A 230 0.11 -9.78 4.65
N ALA A 231 -0.04 -11.06 5.04
CA ALA A 231 -1.04 -11.94 4.46
C ALA A 231 -2.46 -11.44 4.71
N ASN A 232 -2.77 -10.98 5.94
CA ASN A 232 -4.08 -10.44 6.27
C ASN A 232 -4.42 -9.17 5.45
N LEU A 233 -3.47 -8.24 5.30
CA LEU A 233 -3.65 -7.03 4.50
C LEU A 233 -3.81 -7.35 3.01
N GLU A 234 -2.99 -8.25 2.48
CA GLU A 234 -3.04 -8.63 1.07
C GLU A 234 -4.35 -9.37 0.74
N LEU A 235 -4.70 -10.42 1.49
CA LEU A 235 -5.92 -11.20 1.26
C LEU A 235 -7.20 -10.44 1.68
N GLY A 236 -7.08 -9.50 2.61
CA GLY A 236 -8.17 -8.68 3.10
C GLY A 236 -8.44 -7.46 2.23
N VAL A 237 -8.06 -6.30 2.75
CA VAL A 237 -8.39 -5.00 2.14
C VAL A 237 -7.79 -4.83 0.76
N HIS A 238 -6.54 -5.24 0.53
CA HIS A 238 -5.87 -5.07 -0.77
C HIS A 238 -6.61 -5.80 -1.88
N ASN A 239 -6.76 -7.14 -1.77
CA ASN A 239 -7.40 -7.96 -2.79
C ASN A 239 -8.86 -7.56 -3.01
N THR A 240 -9.57 -7.22 -1.93
CA THR A 240 -10.99 -6.86 -2.04
C THR A 240 -11.19 -5.54 -2.75
N VAL A 241 -10.36 -4.53 -2.49
CA VAL A 241 -10.42 -3.23 -3.19
C VAL A 241 -10.10 -3.41 -4.67
N HIS A 242 -9.02 -4.15 -5.01
CA HIS A 242 -8.67 -4.46 -6.39
C HIS A 242 -9.82 -5.15 -7.14
N SER A 243 -10.36 -6.22 -6.55
CA SER A 243 -11.46 -6.98 -7.13
C SER A 243 -12.73 -6.14 -7.31
N THR A 244 -13.08 -5.29 -6.33
CA THR A 244 -14.30 -4.46 -6.38
C THR A 244 -14.19 -3.35 -7.42
N LEU A 245 -13.02 -2.73 -7.57
CA LEU A 245 -12.79 -1.70 -8.57
C LEU A 245 -12.79 -2.27 -10.00
N SER A 246 -12.34 -3.51 -10.19
CA SER A 246 -12.38 -4.19 -11.48
C SER A 246 -11.69 -3.41 -12.63
N GLY A 247 -11.91 -3.75 -13.88
CA GLY A 247 -11.19 -3.16 -15.00
C GLY A 247 -9.68 -3.29 -14.84
N ALA A 248 -8.91 -2.24 -15.11
CA ALA A 248 -7.45 -2.25 -14.91
C ALA A 248 -7.07 -2.57 -13.46
N MET A 249 -7.79 -2.01 -12.48
CA MET A 249 -7.54 -2.29 -11.06
C MET A 249 -7.76 -3.75 -10.66
N GLY A 250 -8.55 -4.52 -11.39
CA GLY A 250 -8.86 -5.93 -11.09
C GLY A 250 -7.85 -6.94 -11.64
N VAL A 251 -6.77 -6.50 -12.29
CA VAL A 251 -5.76 -7.37 -12.92
C VAL A 251 -4.34 -6.90 -12.59
N LEU A 252 -3.32 -7.67 -12.96
CA LEU A 252 -1.91 -7.30 -12.67
C LEU A 252 -1.47 -5.99 -13.33
N GLU A 253 -2.17 -5.53 -14.35
CA GLU A 253 -1.97 -4.23 -14.99
C GLU A 253 -2.52 -3.05 -14.16
N ALA A 254 -2.92 -3.28 -12.93
CA ALA A 254 -3.51 -2.29 -12.02
C ALA A 254 -2.77 -0.94 -11.94
N PRO A 255 -1.41 -0.87 -12.01
CA PRO A 255 -0.73 0.42 -12.04
C PRO A 255 -1.05 1.29 -13.26
N ALA A 256 -1.75 0.76 -14.28
CA ALA A 256 -2.27 1.58 -15.40
C ALA A 256 -3.28 2.64 -14.90
N ASP A 257 -3.98 2.35 -13.81
CA ASP A 257 -4.87 3.31 -13.15
C ASP A 257 -4.12 4.02 -12.01
N PRO A 258 -4.05 5.36 -11.99
CA PRO A 258 -3.39 6.11 -10.92
C PRO A 258 -3.94 5.86 -9.50
N ILE A 259 -5.16 5.35 -9.39
CA ILE A 259 -5.76 4.92 -8.10
C ILE A 259 -4.88 3.88 -7.41
N PHE A 260 -4.20 3.02 -8.17
CA PHE A 260 -3.26 2.03 -7.66
C PHE A 260 -2.27 2.61 -6.64
N PHE A 261 -1.63 3.73 -6.98
CA PHE A 261 -0.60 4.32 -6.11
C PHE A 261 -1.20 4.85 -4.81
N SER A 262 -2.38 5.46 -4.85
CA SER A 262 -3.08 5.94 -3.66
C SER A 262 -3.61 4.79 -2.79
N HIS A 263 -4.06 3.69 -3.40
CA HIS A 263 -4.45 2.46 -2.69
C HIS A 263 -3.26 1.85 -1.97
N HIS A 264 -2.14 1.65 -2.67
CA HIS A 264 -0.92 1.10 -2.06
C HIS A 264 -0.29 2.03 -1.04
N ALA A 265 -0.45 3.36 -1.16
CA ALA A 265 -0.06 4.29 -0.11
C ALA A 265 -0.88 4.09 1.18
N THR A 266 -2.17 3.69 1.06
CA THR A 266 -2.96 3.31 2.24
C THR A 266 -2.51 1.97 2.84
N ILE A 267 -2.20 0.97 2.02
CA ILE A 267 -1.63 -0.30 2.50
C ILE A 267 -0.32 -0.05 3.25
N ASP A 268 0.53 0.80 2.72
CA ASP A 268 1.80 1.22 3.34
C ASP A 268 1.59 1.98 4.67
N LEU A 269 0.57 2.85 4.73
CA LEU A 269 0.15 3.53 5.96
C LEU A 269 -0.35 2.53 7.01
N LEU A 270 -1.16 1.56 6.63
CA LEU A 270 -1.64 0.50 7.53
C LEU A 270 -0.47 -0.29 8.12
N HIS A 271 0.53 -0.65 7.29
CA HIS A 271 1.75 -1.26 7.81
C HIS A 271 2.51 -0.32 8.77
N SER A 272 2.52 1.00 8.54
CA SER A 272 3.16 1.95 9.47
C SER A 272 2.44 2.01 10.83
N ILE A 273 1.10 1.85 10.84
CA ILE A 273 0.30 1.70 12.06
C ILE A 273 0.70 0.42 12.80
N TYR A 274 0.74 -0.72 12.08
CA TYR A 274 1.21 -1.98 12.65
C TYR A 274 2.61 -1.84 13.24
N TYR A 275 3.55 -1.28 12.48
CA TYR A 275 4.93 -1.11 12.94
C TYR A 275 4.99 -0.28 14.23
N LYS A 276 4.30 0.84 14.29
CA LYS A 276 4.22 1.70 15.49
C LYS A 276 3.60 0.96 16.68
N CYS A 277 2.52 0.23 16.45
CA CYS A 277 1.72 -0.37 17.53
C CYS A 277 2.29 -1.71 18.02
N VAL A 278 2.81 -2.56 17.13
CA VAL A 278 3.24 -3.93 17.45
C VAL A 278 4.75 -4.03 17.60
N VAL A 279 5.53 -3.41 16.70
CA VAL A 279 7.00 -3.43 16.82
C VAL A 279 7.44 -2.48 17.92
N GLY A 280 6.73 -1.37 18.07
CA GLY A 280 6.93 -0.35 19.09
C GLY A 280 8.04 0.59 18.72
N ASN A 281 7.81 1.96 18.79
CA ASN A 281 8.99 2.77 18.60
C ASN A 281 8.85 4.26 18.65
N THR A 282 9.61 4.81 19.54
CA THR A 282 10.09 6.18 19.46
C THR A 282 11.48 6.29 18.78
N VAL A 283 12.17 5.17 18.53
CA VAL A 283 13.54 5.11 17.97
C VAL A 283 13.66 3.93 16.99
N PRO A 284 14.40 4.01 15.86
CA PRO A 284 14.65 2.86 15.01
C PRO A 284 15.32 1.74 15.78
N ILE A 285 14.85 0.52 15.56
CA ILE A 285 15.49 -0.64 16.17
C ILE A 285 16.83 -0.93 15.48
N PRO A 286 17.84 -1.39 16.24
CA PRO A 286 19.14 -1.75 15.69
C PRO A 286 19.03 -2.82 14.60
N LEU A 287 19.98 -2.82 13.67
CA LEU A 287 20.04 -3.76 12.55
C LEU A 287 19.95 -5.23 12.99
N GLU A 288 20.72 -5.62 14.03
CA GLU A 288 20.68 -6.99 14.57
C GLU A 288 19.28 -7.40 15.04
N GLN A 289 18.57 -6.47 15.68
CA GLN A 289 17.20 -6.73 16.12
C GLN A 289 16.25 -6.83 14.91
N LYS A 290 16.38 -5.96 13.90
CA LYS A 290 15.59 -6.06 12.67
C LYS A 290 15.73 -7.42 11.99
N LEU A 291 16.92 -8.01 12.01
CA LEU A 291 17.23 -9.29 11.39
C LEU A 291 16.62 -10.49 12.11
N SER A 292 16.37 -10.38 13.40
CA SER A 292 15.91 -11.49 14.26
C SER A 292 14.46 -11.33 14.77
N ASP A 293 13.86 -10.16 14.59
CA ASP A 293 12.51 -9.88 15.10
C ASP A 293 11.44 -10.34 14.10
N PRO A 294 10.62 -11.36 14.43
CA PRO A 294 9.59 -11.87 13.53
C PRO A 294 8.47 -10.87 13.24
N ARG A 295 8.38 -9.77 13.99
CA ARG A 295 7.46 -8.66 13.72
C ARG A 295 7.95 -7.78 12.58
N VAL A 296 9.25 -7.84 12.25
CA VAL A 296 9.89 -7.06 11.19
C VAL A 296 10.26 -7.95 10.01
N TYR A 297 10.72 -9.16 10.29
CA TYR A 297 11.12 -10.11 9.27
C TYR A 297 10.86 -11.56 9.73
N THR A 298 10.38 -12.38 8.78
CA THR A 298 10.31 -13.83 8.93
C THR A 298 10.90 -14.51 7.70
N GLU A 299 11.21 -15.79 7.78
CA GLU A 299 11.59 -16.57 6.60
C GLU A 299 10.48 -16.45 5.54
N CYS A 300 10.85 -16.04 4.34
CA CYS A 300 9.92 -15.62 3.28
C CYS A 300 10.14 -16.43 2.00
N PRO A 301 9.43 -17.54 1.80
CA PRO A 301 9.52 -18.30 0.56
C PRO A 301 8.94 -17.48 -0.60
N ARG A 302 9.58 -17.57 -1.77
CA ARG A 302 9.00 -17.04 -3.03
C ARG A 302 7.77 -17.86 -3.40
N ARG A 303 6.80 -17.21 -4.01
CA ARG A 303 5.54 -17.82 -4.43
C ARG A 303 5.71 -18.99 -5.41
N ARG A 304 6.67 -18.89 -6.35
CA ARG A 304 7.04 -19.97 -7.28
C ARG A 304 8.50 -20.31 -7.08
N PRO A 305 8.83 -21.61 -6.90
CA PRO A 305 10.22 -22.03 -6.89
C PRO A 305 10.87 -21.64 -8.22
N LEU A 306 12.06 -21.07 -8.16
CA LEU A 306 12.88 -20.87 -9.34
C LEU A 306 13.24 -22.24 -9.95
N PRO A 307 13.57 -22.32 -11.26
CA PRO A 307 14.07 -23.55 -11.87
C PRO A 307 15.22 -24.14 -11.06
N VAL A 308 15.25 -25.48 -10.96
CA VAL A 308 16.18 -26.23 -10.10
C VAL A 308 17.65 -25.84 -10.26
N ASN A 309 18.02 -25.26 -11.39
CA ASN A 309 19.40 -24.84 -11.71
C ASN A 309 19.67 -23.35 -11.41
N SER A 310 18.72 -22.61 -10.84
CA SER A 310 18.98 -21.21 -10.47
C SER A 310 19.75 -21.16 -9.14
N ILE A 311 20.78 -20.34 -9.10
CA ILE A 311 21.59 -20.08 -7.89
C ILE A 311 20.74 -19.29 -6.86
N ASP A 312 19.68 -18.62 -7.30
CA ASP A 312 18.77 -17.90 -6.45
C ASP A 312 17.96 -18.84 -5.58
N ARG A 313 18.06 -18.63 -4.29
CA ARG A 313 17.35 -19.41 -3.28
C ARG A 313 15.85 -19.14 -3.38
N ASN A 314 15.04 -20.18 -3.17
CA ASN A 314 13.58 -20.08 -3.11
C ASN A 314 13.07 -19.29 -1.88
N VAL A 315 13.96 -18.69 -1.11
CA VAL A 315 13.67 -17.93 0.10
C VAL A 315 14.29 -16.53 -0.02
N LEU A 316 13.50 -15.53 0.27
CA LEU A 316 13.96 -14.15 0.39
C LEU A 316 14.50 -13.94 1.80
N PHE A 317 15.64 -13.31 1.90
CA PHE A 317 16.29 -12.91 3.15
C PHE A 317 16.17 -11.40 3.34
N PRO A 318 16.36 -10.87 4.57
CA PRO A 318 16.33 -9.43 4.82
C PRO A 318 17.30 -8.65 3.93
N GLN A 319 18.45 -9.23 3.63
CA GLN A 319 19.51 -8.65 2.78
C GLN A 319 19.33 -9.00 1.29
N SER A 320 18.27 -9.72 0.91
CA SER A 320 17.97 -9.93 -0.49
C SER A 320 17.62 -8.61 -1.16
N ASN A 321 18.17 -8.40 -2.36
CA ASN A 321 17.76 -7.27 -3.18
C ASN A 321 16.32 -7.45 -3.65
N VAL A 322 15.56 -6.39 -3.58
CA VAL A 322 14.19 -6.35 -4.12
C VAL A 322 14.26 -6.46 -5.63
N LEU A 323 13.52 -7.38 -6.20
CA LEU A 323 13.50 -7.60 -7.63
C LEU A 323 12.43 -6.72 -8.29
N LEU A 324 12.87 -5.66 -8.96
CA LEU A 324 12.04 -4.80 -9.81
C LEU A 324 12.66 -4.73 -11.20
N ARG A 325 11.92 -5.20 -12.21
CA ARG A 325 12.37 -5.19 -13.60
C ARG A 325 11.26 -4.65 -14.51
N THR A 326 11.63 -3.92 -15.54
CA THR A 326 10.73 -3.55 -16.63
C THR A 326 10.86 -4.54 -17.77
N GLY A 327 9.76 -4.94 -18.37
CA GLY A 327 9.75 -5.85 -19.51
C GLY A 327 8.47 -5.70 -20.30
N GLU A 328 8.58 -5.15 -21.51
CA GLU A 328 7.48 -5.06 -22.46
C GLU A 328 7.38 -6.37 -23.25
N GLU A 329 6.20 -6.97 -23.33
CA GLU A 329 5.80 -8.09 -24.20
C GLU A 329 6.96 -8.99 -24.72
N GLY A 330 7.62 -9.74 -23.83
CA GLY A 330 8.66 -10.70 -24.22
C GLY A 330 10.05 -10.10 -24.52
N ILE A 331 10.24 -8.80 -24.37
CA ILE A 331 11.57 -8.19 -24.36
C ILE A 331 12.27 -8.53 -23.05
N ASN A 332 13.58 -8.82 -23.12
CA ASN A 332 14.37 -9.17 -21.94
C ASN A 332 14.23 -8.12 -20.84
N PRO A 333 13.69 -8.47 -19.67
CA PRO A 333 13.46 -7.51 -18.60
C PRO A 333 14.78 -6.95 -18.05
N THR A 334 14.77 -5.63 -17.77
CA THR A 334 15.91 -4.91 -17.25
C THR A 334 15.61 -4.43 -15.82
N SER A 335 16.53 -4.65 -14.89
CA SER A 335 16.40 -4.14 -13.51
C SER A 335 16.28 -2.61 -13.51
N VAL A 336 15.39 -2.07 -12.67
CA VAL A 336 15.24 -0.62 -12.49
C VAL A 336 16.51 0.06 -11.94
N PHE A 337 17.37 -0.69 -11.26
CA PHE A 337 18.67 -0.23 -10.78
C PHE A 337 19.79 -0.31 -11.82
N SER A 338 19.48 -0.78 -13.03
CA SER A 338 20.44 -0.84 -14.12
C SER A 338 20.54 0.52 -14.80
N ARG A 339 21.77 1.01 -15.03
CA ARG A 339 22.03 2.22 -15.81
C ARG A 339 21.45 2.21 -17.24
N PHE A 340 20.99 1.05 -17.69
CA PHE A 340 20.31 0.90 -18.99
C PHE A 340 18.80 1.02 -18.87
N SER A 341 18.26 1.09 -17.67
CA SER A 341 16.84 1.31 -17.43
C SER A 341 16.49 2.79 -17.54
N MET A 342 15.36 3.09 -18.17
CA MET A 342 14.79 4.44 -18.14
C MET A 342 14.46 4.92 -16.71
N LEU A 343 14.26 3.99 -15.79
CA LEU A 343 13.89 4.27 -14.39
C LEU A 343 15.10 4.40 -13.46
N ASP A 344 16.33 4.13 -13.94
CA ASP A 344 17.55 4.26 -13.10
C ASP A 344 17.62 5.59 -12.33
N PRO A 345 17.32 6.76 -12.94
CA PRO A 345 17.39 8.04 -12.21
C PRO A 345 16.48 8.14 -10.98
N PHE A 346 15.43 7.32 -10.90
CA PHE A 346 14.43 7.36 -9.84
C PHE A 346 14.67 6.30 -8.76
N PHE A 347 15.45 5.25 -9.07
CA PHE A 347 15.71 4.12 -8.19
C PHE A 347 17.15 4.02 -7.72
N SER A 348 18.14 4.47 -8.49
CA SER A 348 19.57 4.23 -8.22
C SER A 348 20.08 4.77 -6.88
N ALA A 349 19.44 5.81 -6.34
CA ALA A 349 19.76 6.36 -5.02
C ALA A 349 18.97 5.71 -3.86
N LEU A 350 17.93 4.92 -4.17
CA LEU A 350 17.17 4.18 -3.16
C LEU A 350 17.95 2.95 -2.68
N PRO A 351 17.75 2.52 -1.41
CA PRO A 351 18.23 1.21 -0.98
C PRO A 351 17.67 0.10 -1.87
N SER A 352 18.39 -1.00 -2.00
CA SER A 352 17.93 -2.15 -2.80
C SER A 352 17.53 -3.37 -1.97
N GLU A 353 17.87 -3.42 -0.68
CA GLU A 353 17.59 -4.57 0.19
C GLU A 353 16.26 -4.42 0.92
N TYR A 354 15.51 -5.53 1.07
CA TYR A 354 14.21 -5.55 1.74
C TYR A 354 14.22 -4.94 3.15
N LEU A 355 15.27 -5.23 3.93
CA LEU A 355 15.40 -4.76 5.31
C LEU A 355 15.37 -3.23 5.43
N SER A 356 15.88 -2.52 4.42
CA SER A 356 15.89 -1.06 4.38
C SER A 356 14.49 -0.45 4.35
N PHE A 357 13.49 -1.24 3.97
CA PHE A 357 12.10 -0.80 3.85
C PHE A 357 11.24 -1.20 5.05
N SER A 358 11.82 -1.71 6.13
CA SER A 358 11.07 -2.12 7.33
C SER A 358 10.44 -0.94 8.09
N ASP A 359 11.11 0.21 8.14
CA ASP A 359 10.64 1.43 8.82
C ASP A 359 10.70 2.62 7.86
N ILE A 360 9.55 3.24 7.58
CA ILE A 360 9.43 4.40 6.68
C ILE A 360 10.23 5.62 7.13
N ARG A 361 10.59 5.68 8.41
CA ARG A 361 11.34 6.78 9.04
C ARG A 361 12.85 6.60 8.92
N ASP A 362 13.32 5.41 8.50
CA ASP A 362 14.74 5.01 8.47
C ASP A 362 15.20 4.63 7.04
N ILE A 363 14.81 5.44 6.04
CA ILE A 363 15.19 5.27 4.63
C ILE A 363 16.14 6.42 4.20
N GLY A 364 16.90 6.97 5.13
CA GLY A 364 17.80 8.10 4.85
C GLY A 364 17.06 9.35 4.38
N VAL A 365 17.50 9.97 3.30
CA VAL A 365 16.86 11.18 2.72
C VAL A 365 15.50 10.91 2.10
N PHE A 366 15.16 9.64 1.89
CA PHE A 366 13.86 9.21 1.35
C PHE A 366 12.85 8.86 2.44
N SER A 367 13.20 9.03 3.72
CA SER A 367 12.29 8.82 4.84
C SER A 367 11.06 9.72 4.73
N TYR A 368 9.92 9.17 5.13
CA TYR A 368 8.63 9.85 5.08
C TYR A 368 7.73 9.43 6.23
N ASN A 369 6.59 10.09 6.38
CA ASN A 369 5.50 9.68 7.25
C ASN A 369 4.16 10.14 6.68
N TYR A 370 3.10 9.96 7.43
CA TYR A 370 1.73 10.22 7.02
C TYR A 370 1.08 11.31 7.88
N GLU A 371 0.23 12.12 7.24
CA GLU A 371 -0.77 12.94 7.93
C GLU A 371 -2.04 12.10 8.01
N MET A 372 -2.50 11.80 9.24
CA MET A 372 -3.63 10.91 9.49
C MET A 372 -4.80 11.66 10.10
N THR A 373 -6.01 11.27 9.69
CA THR A 373 -7.28 11.85 10.14
C THR A 373 -8.25 10.75 10.55
N GLY A 374 -9.33 11.11 11.24
CA GLY A 374 -10.46 10.24 11.51
C GLY A 374 -10.08 8.95 12.22
N LEU A 375 -10.67 7.85 11.79
CA LEU A 375 -10.46 6.53 12.41
C LEU A 375 -9.04 5.98 12.23
N LEU A 376 -8.31 6.37 11.17
CA LEU A 376 -6.90 5.99 11.02
C LEU A 376 -6.01 6.67 12.06
N ALA A 377 -6.25 7.95 12.33
CA ALA A 377 -5.54 8.68 13.39
C ALA A 377 -5.83 8.08 14.78
N GLU A 378 -7.08 7.69 15.03
CA GLU A 378 -7.47 7.02 16.26
C GLU A 378 -6.79 5.65 16.39
N MET A 379 -6.81 4.83 15.34
CA MET A 379 -6.14 3.52 15.32
C MET A 379 -4.62 3.67 15.55
N PHE A 380 -3.99 4.67 14.97
CA PHE A 380 -2.57 4.96 15.17
C PHE A 380 -2.27 5.38 16.61
N THR A 381 -3.14 6.17 17.25
CA THR A 381 -2.90 6.69 18.60
C THR A 381 -3.21 5.67 19.69
N THR A 382 -4.32 4.94 19.55
CA THR A 382 -4.85 4.01 20.58
C THR A 382 -4.31 2.60 20.45
N CYS A 383 -3.91 2.18 19.22
CA CYS A 383 -3.41 0.83 18.95
C CYS A 383 -4.34 -0.28 19.47
N PRO A 384 -5.61 -0.31 19.07
CA PRO A 384 -6.58 -1.26 19.63
C PRO A 384 -6.14 -2.71 19.38
N GLY A 385 -5.95 -3.48 20.45
CA GLY A 385 -5.50 -4.87 20.36
C GLY A 385 -4.00 -5.08 20.12
N ALA A 386 -3.22 -4.04 20.05
CA ALA A 386 -1.76 -4.14 19.86
C ALA A 386 -1.06 -4.49 21.19
N GLY A 387 -0.73 -5.70 21.40
CA GLY A 387 -0.09 -6.25 22.59
C GLY A 387 -0.45 -7.71 22.78
N LEU A 388 -1.35 -8.19 21.94
CA LEU A 388 -2.02 -9.48 22.02
C LEU A 388 -1.31 -10.60 21.27
N GLY A 389 -0.22 -10.31 20.59
CA GLY A 389 0.57 -11.40 20.02
C GLY A 389 0.98 -12.35 21.14
N PRO A 390 0.87 -13.70 20.93
CA PRO A 390 1.38 -14.65 21.88
C PRO A 390 2.80 -14.23 22.25
N ASN A 391 3.11 -14.21 23.54
CA ASN A 391 4.46 -13.92 24.04
C ASN A 391 5.44 -14.72 23.20
N ILE A 392 6.10 -14.05 22.23
CA ILE A 392 7.15 -14.69 21.47
C ILE A 392 8.23 -14.98 22.51
N ALA A 393 8.35 -16.24 22.90
CA ALA A 393 9.22 -16.68 23.97
C ALA A 393 10.64 -16.13 23.73
N GLY A 394 11.08 -15.22 24.57
CA GLY A 394 12.41 -14.63 24.52
C GLY A 394 12.53 -13.21 23.94
N VAL A 395 11.45 -12.61 23.42
CA VAL A 395 11.46 -11.19 23.06
C VAL A 395 10.70 -10.42 24.15
N PRO A 396 11.37 -9.76 25.09
CA PRO A 396 10.66 -8.98 26.10
C PRO A 396 9.97 -7.81 25.41
N PHE A 397 8.68 -7.62 25.71
CA PHE A 397 7.94 -6.40 25.42
C PHE A 397 8.58 -5.29 26.27
N ARG A 398 9.71 -4.76 25.79
CA ARG A 398 10.28 -3.57 26.40
C ARG A 398 9.71 -2.36 25.72
N HIS A 399 8.82 -1.66 26.41
CA HIS A 399 8.84 -0.22 26.35
C HIS A 399 10.32 0.15 26.63
N LEU A 400 11.07 0.42 25.58
CA LEU A 400 12.38 1.03 25.73
C LEU A 400 12.13 2.46 26.22
N GLU A 401 12.04 2.61 27.55
CA GLU A 401 12.23 3.91 28.16
C GLU A 401 13.55 4.46 27.60
N SER A 402 13.47 5.66 27.06
CA SER A 402 14.59 6.42 26.55
C SER A 402 15.75 6.36 27.53
N SER A 403 16.73 5.51 27.30
CA SER A 403 18.01 5.63 27.99
C SER A 403 18.72 6.88 27.44
N ASN A 404 18.58 7.95 28.16
CA ASN A 404 19.30 9.21 27.95
C ASN A 404 20.79 9.02 28.21
N ASN A 405 21.55 8.37 27.32
CA ASN A 405 23.00 8.49 27.32
C ASN A 405 23.62 7.78 26.10
N THR A 406 23.55 8.39 24.93
CA THR A 406 24.64 8.30 23.93
C THR A 406 24.60 9.58 23.09
N THR A 407 25.73 10.26 23.05
CA THR A 407 26.03 11.45 22.25
C THR A 407 26.26 11.12 20.76
N GLU A 408 25.45 10.25 20.17
CA GLU A 408 25.31 10.15 18.73
C GLU A 408 24.21 11.13 18.29
N GLY A 409 24.56 12.00 17.34
CA GLY A 409 23.71 13.08 16.90
C GLY A 409 22.29 12.58 16.64
N LYS A 410 21.30 13.15 17.35
CA LYS A 410 19.89 12.79 17.26
C LYS A 410 19.46 12.88 15.80
N ARG A 411 19.39 11.75 15.10
CA ARG A 411 18.71 11.68 13.80
C ARG A 411 17.28 12.16 14.02
N LYS A 412 16.91 13.21 13.34
CA LYS A 412 15.56 13.79 13.43
C LYS A 412 14.67 12.96 12.50
N PHE A 413 13.81 12.13 13.09
CA PHE A 413 12.84 11.34 12.32
C PHE A 413 11.73 12.23 11.76
N VAL A 414 11.17 11.78 10.64
CA VAL A 414 9.93 12.36 10.10
C VAL A 414 8.78 11.81 10.95
N GLU A 415 8.19 12.65 11.79
CA GLU A 415 7.08 12.28 12.65
C GLU A 415 5.76 12.26 11.88
N ALA A 416 4.82 11.38 12.30
CA ALA A 416 3.47 11.39 11.81
C ALA A 416 2.74 12.69 12.22
N VAL A 417 1.90 13.20 11.33
CA VAL A 417 1.02 14.34 11.62
C VAL A 417 -0.36 13.78 11.96
N ILE A 418 -0.82 14.00 13.17
CA ILE A 418 -2.13 13.57 13.63
C ILE A 418 -3.06 14.78 13.63
N VAL A 419 -4.09 14.73 12.80
CA VAL A 419 -5.15 15.75 12.78
C VAL A 419 -6.28 15.25 13.69
N PRO A 420 -6.53 15.91 14.82
CA PRO A 420 -7.58 15.49 15.74
C PRO A 420 -8.94 15.50 15.03
N SER A 421 -9.70 14.39 15.14
CA SER A 421 -11.11 14.40 14.77
C SER A 421 -11.89 15.29 15.71
N ASN A 422 -12.92 15.98 15.22
CA ASN A 422 -13.89 16.61 16.09
C ASN A 422 -14.59 15.52 16.92
N LYS A 423 -14.54 15.62 18.25
CA LYS A 423 -15.05 14.63 19.23
C LYS A 423 -16.56 14.31 19.11
N THR A 424 -17.25 14.81 18.10
CA THR A 424 -18.69 14.58 17.86
C THR A 424 -18.99 13.35 17.02
N ASP A 425 -18.00 12.77 16.34
CA ASP A 425 -18.21 11.52 15.63
C ASP A 425 -18.19 10.39 16.66
N VAL A 426 -19.39 9.99 17.06
CA VAL A 426 -19.58 8.86 17.97
C VAL A 426 -18.95 7.64 17.32
N ASN A 427 -17.89 7.16 17.93
CA ASN A 427 -17.14 6.03 17.43
C ASN A 427 -17.95 4.74 17.69
N TRP A 428 -18.77 4.35 16.71
CA TRP A 428 -19.55 3.12 16.77
C TRP A 428 -18.68 1.89 17.04
N PHE A 429 -17.43 1.91 16.55
CA PHE A 429 -16.48 0.81 16.74
C PHE A 429 -16.12 0.64 18.21
N SER A 430 -15.82 1.74 18.91
CA SER A 430 -15.52 1.72 20.33
C SER A 430 -16.73 1.26 21.17
N GLU A 431 -17.96 1.65 20.80
CA GLU A 431 -19.18 1.19 21.47
C GLU A 431 -19.41 -0.32 21.24
N ALA A 432 -19.24 -0.78 20.00
CA ALA A 432 -19.38 -2.19 19.68
C ALA A 432 -18.31 -3.05 20.38
N LEU A 433 -17.08 -2.55 20.45
CA LEU A 433 -15.97 -3.22 21.12
C LEU A 433 -16.20 -3.29 22.65
N ALA A 434 -16.67 -2.19 23.27
CA ALA A 434 -17.04 -2.18 24.68
C ALA A 434 -18.16 -3.19 25.00
N ALA A 435 -19.16 -3.29 24.13
CA ALA A 435 -20.23 -4.28 24.27
C ALA A 435 -19.72 -5.72 24.12
N ALA A 436 -18.81 -5.97 23.19
CA ALA A 436 -18.19 -7.28 23.01
C ALA A 436 -17.36 -7.73 24.20
N LEU A 437 -16.72 -6.78 24.91
CA LEU A 437 -15.93 -7.02 26.11
C LEU A 437 -16.76 -6.99 27.41
N ASN A 438 -18.08 -6.78 27.35
CA ASN A 438 -18.92 -6.54 28.53
C ASN A 438 -18.35 -5.43 29.45
N SER A 439 -17.65 -4.44 28.87
CA SER A 439 -17.01 -3.36 29.63
C SER A 439 -17.88 -2.11 29.67
N SER A 440 -17.90 -1.43 30.82
CA SER A 440 -18.60 -0.16 31.00
C SER A 440 -17.76 1.07 30.55
N SER A 441 -16.48 0.88 30.22
CA SER A 441 -15.53 1.94 29.87
C SER A 441 -14.89 1.68 28.52
N VAL A 442 -15.18 2.53 27.54
CA VAL A 442 -14.58 2.51 26.21
C VAL A 442 -13.08 2.78 26.26
N GLU A 443 -12.63 3.61 27.18
CA GLU A 443 -11.24 4.06 27.29
C GLU A 443 -10.30 2.93 27.76
N SER A 444 -10.78 2.02 28.62
CA SER A 444 -10.00 0.85 29.04
C SER A 444 -9.89 -0.22 27.96
N VAL A 445 -10.87 -0.28 27.06
CA VAL A 445 -10.99 -1.29 26.00
C VAL A 445 -9.98 -1.05 24.86
N MET A 446 -9.74 0.20 24.51
CA MET A 446 -8.85 0.56 23.41
C MET A 446 -7.36 0.34 23.74
N THR A 447 -7.02 0.21 25.01
CA THR A 447 -5.64 -0.01 25.49
C THR A 447 -5.41 -1.41 26.05
N ASP A 448 -6.46 -2.24 26.11
CA ASP A 448 -6.35 -3.59 26.63
C ASP A 448 -5.67 -4.51 25.61
N ALA A 449 -4.61 -5.15 26.07
CA ALA A 449 -3.77 -6.06 25.31
C ALA A 449 -4.05 -7.53 25.66
N SER A 450 -5.31 -7.90 25.94
CA SER A 450 -5.71 -9.26 26.32
C SER A 450 -6.20 -10.09 25.13
N GLU A 451 -6.21 -11.41 25.27
CA GLU A 451 -6.80 -12.34 24.30
C GLU A 451 -8.30 -12.01 24.11
N GLU A 452 -8.97 -11.55 25.16
CA GLU A 452 -10.36 -11.12 25.12
C GLU A 452 -10.59 -9.92 24.19
N ALA A 453 -9.62 -9.00 24.08
CA ALA A 453 -9.75 -7.87 23.16
C ALA A 453 -9.64 -8.30 21.68
N LEU A 454 -8.79 -9.27 21.34
CA LEU A 454 -8.78 -9.85 19.98
C LEU A 454 -10.09 -10.54 19.66
N GLU A 455 -10.59 -11.36 20.57
CA GLU A 455 -11.89 -12.01 20.42
C GLU A 455 -13.03 -11.00 20.25
N ALA A 456 -12.96 -9.85 20.94
CA ALA A 456 -13.93 -8.79 20.79
C ALA A 456 -13.83 -8.10 19.42
N ILE A 457 -12.61 -7.82 18.92
CA ILE A 457 -12.38 -7.27 17.58
C ILE A 457 -12.91 -8.23 16.50
N GLU A 458 -12.65 -9.54 16.67
CA GLU A 458 -13.18 -10.58 15.79
C GLU A 458 -14.73 -10.60 15.80
N ASP A 459 -15.34 -10.48 16.96
CA ASP A 459 -16.79 -10.47 17.09
C ASP A 459 -17.41 -9.22 16.43
N VAL A 460 -16.77 -8.04 16.58
CA VAL A 460 -17.19 -6.81 15.88
C VAL A 460 -17.00 -6.90 14.37
N GLU A 461 -15.97 -7.57 13.87
CA GLU A 461 -15.85 -7.84 12.44
C GLU A 461 -16.98 -8.76 11.93
N LYS A 462 -17.33 -9.83 12.67
CA LYS A 462 -18.47 -10.69 12.34
C LYS A 462 -19.78 -9.89 12.28
N MET A 463 -20.02 -9.01 13.27
CA MET A 463 -21.19 -8.11 13.25
C MET A 463 -21.19 -7.23 12.00
N THR A 464 -20.04 -6.66 11.66
CA THR A 464 -19.89 -5.80 10.47
C THR A 464 -20.21 -6.57 9.19
N CYS A 465 -19.65 -7.77 9.00
CA CYS A 465 -19.92 -8.60 7.82
C CYS A 465 -21.40 -8.98 7.71
N VAL A 466 -22.05 -9.34 8.83
CA VAL A 466 -23.48 -9.66 8.84
C VAL A 466 -24.32 -8.41 8.56
N PHE A 467 -23.95 -7.25 9.11
CA PHE A 467 -24.65 -5.99 8.83
C PHE A 467 -24.58 -5.61 7.34
N TYR A 468 -23.44 -5.81 6.69
CA TYR A 468 -23.31 -5.62 5.25
C TYR A 468 -24.23 -6.56 4.45
N ASP A 469 -24.28 -7.84 4.82
CA ASP A 469 -25.10 -8.85 4.15
C ASP A 469 -26.61 -8.53 4.29
N GLU A 470 -27.02 -8.07 5.46
CA GLU A 470 -28.43 -7.79 5.77
C GLU A 470 -28.89 -6.38 5.34
N CYS A 471 -28.00 -5.37 5.40
CA CYS A 471 -28.39 -3.95 5.36
C CYS A 471 -27.73 -3.11 4.25
N ARG A 472 -26.59 -3.54 3.69
CA ARG A 472 -25.78 -2.69 2.80
C ARG A 472 -25.50 -3.32 1.42
N GLY A 473 -26.47 -4.05 0.87
CA GLY A 473 -26.39 -4.60 -0.49
C GLY A 473 -25.62 -5.92 -0.61
N GLY A 474 -25.26 -6.52 0.51
CA GLY A 474 -24.60 -7.83 0.52
C GLY A 474 -23.07 -7.76 0.58
N VAL A 475 -22.47 -8.94 0.69
CA VAL A 475 -21.02 -9.13 0.65
C VAL A 475 -20.65 -9.85 -0.64
N HIS A 476 -19.71 -9.29 -1.38
CA HIS A 476 -19.23 -9.86 -2.63
C HIS A 476 -17.87 -10.52 -2.44
N ASP A 477 -17.69 -11.66 -3.10
CA ASP A 477 -16.41 -12.36 -3.15
C ASP A 477 -15.53 -11.82 -4.30
N PHE A 478 -14.29 -12.29 -4.39
CA PHE A 478 -13.38 -11.91 -5.47
C PHE A 478 -13.96 -12.28 -6.84
N SER A 479 -13.84 -11.37 -7.81
CA SER A 479 -14.23 -11.62 -9.19
C SER A 479 -13.37 -12.69 -9.85
N ASP A 480 -13.89 -13.35 -10.88
CA ASP A 480 -13.16 -14.39 -11.61
C ASP A 480 -11.92 -13.81 -12.30
N ASP A 481 -12.00 -12.62 -12.88
CA ASP A 481 -10.86 -11.93 -13.51
C ASP A 481 -9.75 -11.67 -12.48
N PHE A 482 -10.13 -11.18 -11.29
CA PHE A 482 -9.18 -10.98 -10.20
C PHE A 482 -8.53 -12.29 -9.76
N ARG A 483 -9.33 -13.34 -9.53
CA ARG A 483 -8.82 -14.66 -9.13
C ARG A 483 -7.83 -15.21 -10.14
N GLN A 484 -8.13 -15.09 -11.42
CA GLN A 484 -7.27 -15.56 -12.50
C GLN A 484 -5.96 -14.76 -12.55
N SER A 485 -6.04 -13.45 -12.49
CA SER A 485 -4.88 -12.55 -12.65
C SER A 485 -3.92 -12.63 -11.47
N PHE A 486 -4.44 -12.48 -10.24
CA PHE A 486 -3.63 -12.52 -9.01
C PHE A 486 -3.42 -13.93 -8.47
N HIS A 487 -3.98 -14.96 -9.11
CA HIS A 487 -4.01 -16.35 -8.62
C HIS A 487 -4.53 -16.42 -7.17
N ALA A 488 -5.52 -15.62 -6.84
CA ALA A 488 -6.11 -15.58 -5.52
C ALA A 488 -6.90 -16.87 -5.25
N SER A 489 -6.52 -17.57 -4.18
CA SER A 489 -7.22 -18.77 -3.70
C SER A 489 -8.10 -18.42 -2.49
N GLY A 490 -9.15 -19.20 -2.27
CA GLY A 490 -10.06 -18.97 -1.15
C GLY A 490 -11.08 -17.86 -1.43
N SER A 491 -11.79 -17.46 -0.41
CA SER A 491 -12.81 -16.40 -0.45
C SER A 491 -12.38 -15.19 0.36
N SER A 492 -13.00 -14.04 0.07
CA SER A 492 -12.78 -12.83 0.85
C SER A 492 -13.11 -13.05 2.34
N PRO A 493 -12.48 -12.32 3.27
CA PRO A 493 -12.69 -12.55 4.71
C PRO A 493 -14.15 -12.55 5.12
N CYS A 494 -14.92 -11.54 4.76
CA CYS A 494 -16.34 -11.49 5.12
C CYS A 494 -17.19 -12.57 4.45
N THR A 495 -16.87 -12.99 3.23
CA THR A 495 -17.54 -14.14 2.60
C THR A 495 -17.32 -15.42 3.41
N THR A 496 -16.10 -15.62 3.89
CA THR A 496 -15.74 -16.76 4.74
C THR A 496 -16.46 -16.70 6.10
N ILE A 497 -16.47 -15.53 6.76
CA ILE A 497 -17.17 -15.30 8.02
C ILE A 497 -18.67 -15.62 7.86
N LEU A 498 -19.32 -15.08 6.84
CA LEU A 498 -20.74 -15.33 6.58
C LEU A 498 -21.04 -16.80 6.33
N ALA A 499 -20.20 -17.51 5.56
CA ALA A 499 -20.36 -18.94 5.32
C ALA A 499 -20.25 -19.76 6.62
N ASN A 500 -19.37 -19.39 7.53
CA ASN A 500 -19.22 -20.04 8.83
C ASN A 500 -20.43 -19.77 9.73
N ILE A 501 -20.92 -18.52 9.80
CA ILE A 501 -22.09 -18.17 10.58
C ILE A 501 -23.36 -18.86 10.01
N LYS A 502 -23.60 -18.79 8.69
CA LYS A 502 -24.76 -19.40 8.05
C LYS A 502 -24.77 -20.94 8.17
N SER A 503 -23.60 -21.58 8.28
CA SER A 503 -23.48 -23.03 8.51
C SER A 503 -23.49 -23.45 9.99
N GLY A 504 -23.56 -22.50 10.92
CA GLY A 504 -23.52 -22.75 12.35
C GLY A 504 -22.15 -23.17 12.91
N ARG A 505 -21.07 -23.03 12.11
CA ARG A 505 -19.69 -23.27 12.57
C ARG A 505 -19.16 -22.14 13.44
N ASP A 506 -19.76 -20.95 13.32
CA ASP A 506 -19.40 -19.77 14.09
C ASP A 506 -20.66 -18.94 14.40
N HIS A 507 -20.55 -17.99 15.33
CA HIS A 507 -21.66 -17.13 15.73
C HIS A 507 -21.15 -15.82 16.33
N ILE A 508 -22.01 -14.80 16.33
CA ILE A 508 -21.77 -13.53 17.03
C ILE A 508 -22.10 -13.73 18.52
N ARG A 509 -21.15 -13.43 19.40
CA ARG A 509 -21.28 -13.63 20.85
C ARG A 509 -21.97 -12.44 21.54
N THR A 510 -21.81 -11.23 21.00
CA THR A 510 -22.34 -9.99 21.60
C THR A 510 -23.87 -9.95 21.48
N PRO A 511 -24.62 -9.94 22.60
CA PRO A 511 -26.06 -9.84 22.55
C PRO A 511 -26.50 -8.45 22.08
N ASN A 512 -27.64 -8.37 21.37
CA ASN A 512 -28.25 -7.11 20.92
C ASN A 512 -27.36 -6.21 20.04
N TRP A 513 -26.31 -6.72 19.43
CA TRP A 513 -25.38 -5.98 18.61
C TRP A 513 -26.05 -5.17 17.49
N ARG A 514 -27.15 -5.70 16.90
CA ARG A 514 -27.91 -4.98 15.85
C ARG A 514 -28.43 -3.64 16.33
N SER A 515 -28.82 -3.53 17.60
CA SER A 515 -29.29 -2.26 18.18
C SER A 515 -28.16 -1.23 18.30
N ILE A 516 -26.91 -1.67 18.50
CA ILE A 516 -25.74 -0.79 18.49
C ILE A 516 -25.51 -0.26 17.09
N PHE A 517 -25.46 -1.14 16.09
CA PHE A 517 -25.22 -0.76 14.70
C PHE A 517 -26.31 0.16 14.15
N LEU A 518 -27.58 -0.15 14.40
CA LEU A 518 -28.72 0.66 13.90
C LEU A 518 -28.83 2.06 14.56
N ARG A 519 -28.13 2.32 15.67
CA ARG A 519 -28.01 3.69 16.21
C ARG A 519 -27.07 4.58 15.39
N HIS A 520 -26.10 3.98 14.71
CA HIS A 520 -25.02 4.69 14.02
C HIS A 520 -25.06 4.50 12.49
N MET A 521 -25.66 3.42 12.02
CA MET A 521 -25.61 3.00 10.63
C MET A 521 -27.01 2.90 10.03
N LYS A 522 -27.08 3.13 8.72
CA LYS A 522 -28.33 3.00 7.96
C LYS A 522 -28.49 1.59 7.43
N CYS A 523 -29.69 1.01 7.66
CA CYS A 523 -30.09 -0.23 7.02
C CYS A 523 -31.05 0.08 5.86
N ASP A 524 -30.70 -0.32 4.65
CA ASP A 524 -31.47 -0.01 3.44
C ASP A 524 -32.68 -0.94 3.25
N GLN A 525 -32.78 -2.01 4.05
CA GLN A 525 -33.88 -2.98 4.01
C GLN A 525 -34.88 -2.85 5.19
N ALA A 526 -34.72 -1.81 6.03
CA ALA A 526 -35.60 -1.58 7.19
C ALA A 526 -36.75 -0.64 6.86
#